data_caa429f82955120d116f918aa4510549
#
_entry.id   caa429f82955120d116f918aa4510549
#
_cell.length_a   1.000
_cell.length_b   1.000
_cell.length_c   1.000
_cell.angle_alpha   90.00
_cell.angle_beta   90.00
_cell.angle_gamma   90.00
#
_symmetry.space_group_name_H-M   'P 1'
#
loop_
_entity.id
_entity.type
_entity.pdbx_description
1 polymer ?
#
loop_
_entity_poly.entity_id
_entity_poly.type
_entity_poly.pdbx_seq_one_letter_code
_entity_poly.pdbx_strand_id
1 'polypeptide(L)'
;MQKQGAGLDLIAVSHDYGRRRAVDSVSFQVAPGEILGLLGPSGCGKSTTLRLAAGLEDLQSGEVKIGGDVVAGGRVNIPTERRHVGMVFQDHALFPHISVAQNIAFGLGGVSAAEREARIGLWAGRLGLTRLLPAYPHQLSGGEQQRVALARAMAPEPRVMLLDEPFSSLDSRLRDQIRDETVDVLKLAGTATLLVTHDPEEAMRMSDRIAIMQAGRIEQIDTPAQVYAAPATPFVARFLSETNELPVKVAGGAVDTPFGRLPAPARMPDGSAALLMFRPEALQERAAGQGATAFTVERAMALGAYRRLEVSAAGQRFAARLPAGPLPPSGAVLHFGLNPDFCFVFPAA
;
A
#
# COMPACT_ATOMS: atom_id res chain seq x y z
N MET A 1 -15.16 -19.48 24.12
CA MET A 1 -15.65 -18.85 22.86
C MET A 1 -15.14 -17.41 22.84
N GLN A 2 -13.97 -17.17 22.21
CA GLN A 2 -13.51 -15.81 21.94
C GLN A 2 -14.49 -15.17 20.97
N LYS A 3 -15.04 -14.01 21.33
CA LYS A 3 -15.76 -13.14 20.39
C LYS A 3 -14.74 -12.75 19.30
N GLN A 4 -14.87 -13.33 18.11
CA GLN A 4 -14.22 -12.84 16.90
C GLN A 4 -14.87 -11.48 16.56
N GLY A 5 -14.50 -10.44 17.29
CA GLY A 5 -14.78 -9.06 16.91
C GLY A 5 -13.73 -8.62 15.89
N ALA A 6 -14.10 -7.77 14.94
CA ALA A 6 -13.14 -7.12 14.05
C ALA A 6 -12.05 -6.42 14.90
N GLY A 7 -10.80 -6.42 14.41
CA GLY A 7 -9.69 -5.76 15.10
C GLY A 7 -9.86 -4.25 15.11
N LEU A 8 -10.11 -3.67 13.89
CA LEU A 8 -10.36 -2.24 13.68
C LEU A 8 -11.49 -2.06 12.67
N ASP A 9 -12.49 -1.26 13.01
CA ASP A 9 -13.54 -0.83 12.09
C ASP A 9 -13.58 0.70 12.00
N LEU A 10 -13.58 1.21 10.78
CA LEU A 10 -13.95 2.57 10.45
C LEU A 10 -15.28 2.53 9.70
N ILE A 11 -16.26 3.32 10.13
CA ILE A 11 -17.61 3.31 9.57
C ILE A 11 -18.00 4.75 9.20
N ALA A 12 -18.09 5.04 7.90
CA ALA A 12 -18.45 6.33 7.33
C ALA A 12 -17.69 7.52 7.96
N VAL A 13 -16.39 7.31 8.24
CA VAL A 13 -15.53 8.30 8.90
C VAL A 13 -15.31 9.48 7.97
N SER A 14 -15.55 10.71 8.47
CA SER A 14 -15.30 11.95 7.75
C SER A 14 -14.60 12.98 8.64
N HIS A 15 -13.71 13.77 8.03
CA HIS A 15 -12.96 14.82 8.72
C HIS A 15 -12.58 15.95 7.78
N ASP A 16 -12.81 17.18 8.24
CA ASP A 16 -12.53 18.41 7.53
C ASP A 16 -11.48 19.25 8.26
N TYR A 17 -10.47 19.75 7.56
CA TYR A 17 -9.59 20.82 8.02
C TYR A 17 -10.06 22.15 7.42
N GLY A 18 -10.85 22.88 8.19
CA GLY A 18 -11.49 24.10 7.72
C GLY A 18 -12.40 23.84 6.53
N ARG A 19 -12.04 24.31 5.34
CA ARG A 19 -12.84 24.10 4.11
C ARG A 19 -12.43 22.86 3.30
N ARG A 20 -11.33 22.20 3.69
CA ARG A 20 -10.80 21.05 2.96
C ARG A 20 -11.28 19.76 3.59
N ARG A 21 -12.05 18.98 2.86
CA ARG A 21 -12.39 17.62 3.23
C ARG A 21 -11.16 16.73 3.06
N ALA A 22 -10.62 16.25 4.18
CA ALA A 22 -9.45 15.38 4.20
C ALA A 22 -9.84 13.90 4.14
N VAL A 23 -10.94 13.53 4.80
CA VAL A 23 -11.51 12.18 4.81
C VAL A 23 -13.00 12.29 4.55
N ASP A 24 -13.55 11.51 3.62
CA ASP A 24 -14.91 11.60 3.16
C ASP A 24 -15.58 10.23 3.14
N SER A 25 -16.34 9.94 4.17
CA SER A 25 -17.15 8.71 4.35
C SER A 25 -16.33 7.41 4.19
N VAL A 26 -15.11 7.39 4.72
CA VAL A 26 -14.22 6.22 4.66
C VAL A 26 -14.77 5.11 5.55
N SER A 27 -14.89 3.91 4.96
CA SER A 27 -15.31 2.70 5.66
C SER A 27 -14.45 1.51 5.26
N PHE A 28 -13.90 0.80 6.25
CA PHE A 28 -13.22 -0.47 6.09
C PHE A 28 -13.10 -1.21 7.42
N GLN A 29 -12.77 -2.50 7.33
CA GLN A 29 -12.49 -3.36 8.48
C GLN A 29 -11.13 -4.00 8.33
N VAL A 30 -10.45 -4.19 9.46
CA VAL A 30 -9.18 -4.95 9.57
C VAL A 30 -9.40 -6.06 10.59
N ALA A 31 -9.28 -7.31 10.17
CA ALA A 31 -9.42 -8.46 11.04
C ALA A 31 -8.21 -8.63 11.97
N PRO A 32 -8.33 -9.31 13.12
CA PRO A 32 -7.17 -9.71 13.91
C PRO A 32 -6.19 -10.54 13.07
N GLY A 33 -4.91 -10.17 13.12
CA GLY A 33 -3.85 -10.79 12.32
C GLY A 33 -3.81 -10.37 10.84
N GLU A 34 -4.74 -9.53 10.40
CA GLU A 34 -4.74 -8.94 9.05
C GLU A 34 -3.88 -7.66 9.02
N ILE A 35 -3.16 -7.47 7.92
CA ILE A 35 -2.49 -6.22 7.57
C ILE A 35 -3.25 -5.60 6.41
N LEU A 36 -3.92 -4.47 6.65
CA LEU A 36 -4.56 -3.64 5.62
C LEU A 36 -3.62 -2.49 5.25
N GLY A 37 -3.16 -2.45 4.01
CA GLY A 37 -2.40 -1.33 3.46
C GLY A 37 -3.33 -0.21 3.01
N LEU A 38 -3.21 0.99 3.57
CA LEU A 38 -3.88 2.20 3.09
C LEU A 38 -2.93 2.96 2.18
N LEU A 39 -3.16 2.84 0.88
CA LEU A 39 -2.27 3.30 -0.18
C LEU A 39 -2.89 4.48 -0.93
N GLY A 40 -2.09 5.46 -1.36
CA GLY A 40 -2.56 6.58 -2.17
C GLY A 40 -1.55 7.72 -2.24
N PRO A 41 -1.78 8.74 -3.08
CA PRO A 41 -0.87 9.87 -3.25
C PRO A 41 -0.77 10.73 -1.98
N SER A 42 0.28 11.54 -1.90
CA SER A 42 0.44 12.48 -0.80
C SER A 42 -0.75 13.43 -0.69
N GLY A 43 -1.24 13.65 0.53
CA GLY A 43 -2.36 14.54 0.81
C GLY A 43 -3.75 14.00 0.48
N CYS A 44 -3.92 12.69 0.16
CA CYS A 44 -5.24 12.09 -0.08
C CYS A 44 -6.03 11.73 1.19
N GLY A 45 -5.44 11.87 2.41
CA GLY A 45 -6.14 11.65 3.67
C GLY A 45 -5.68 10.44 4.50
N LYS A 46 -4.66 9.67 4.07
CA LYS A 46 -4.18 8.45 4.75
C LYS A 46 -3.78 8.68 6.20
N SER A 47 -2.82 9.59 6.45
CA SER A 47 -2.34 9.88 7.81
C SER A 47 -3.45 10.48 8.68
N THR A 48 -4.38 11.25 8.09
CA THR A 48 -5.57 11.73 8.80
C THR A 48 -6.46 10.56 9.24
N THR A 49 -6.73 9.62 8.34
CA THR A 49 -7.51 8.41 8.65
C THR A 49 -6.86 7.59 9.77
N LEU A 50 -5.54 7.42 9.71
CA LEU A 50 -4.79 6.73 10.76
C LEU A 50 -4.83 7.48 12.09
N ARG A 51 -4.67 8.82 12.10
CA ARG A 51 -4.75 9.65 13.32
C ARG A 51 -6.13 9.63 13.96
N LEU A 52 -7.19 9.59 13.16
CA LEU A 52 -8.57 9.41 13.65
C LEU A 52 -8.75 8.05 14.34
N ALA A 53 -8.21 6.98 13.76
CA ALA A 53 -8.21 5.66 14.39
C ALA A 53 -7.41 5.65 15.71
N ALA A 54 -6.26 6.33 15.75
CA ALA A 54 -5.41 6.48 16.93
C ALA A 54 -6.04 7.36 18.04
N GLY A 55 -6.95 8.29 17.69
CA GLY A 55 -7.46 9.31 18.60
C GLY A 55 -6.53 10.50 18.78
N LEU A 56 -5.64 10.72 17.82
CA LEU A 56 -4.77 11.90 17.73
C LEU A 56 -5.46 13.08 17.04
N GLU A 57 -6.60 12.80 16.38
CA GLU A 57 -7.52 13.78 15.79
C GLU A 57 -8.93 13.47 16.24
N ASP A 58 -9.73 14.52 16.46
CA ASP A 58 -11.12 14.35 16.87
C ASP A 58 -11.99 13.89 15.69
N LEU A 59 -12.77 12.85 15.90
CA LEU A 59 -13.71 12.35 14.91
C LEU A 59 -14.90 13.32 14.75
N GLN A 60 -15.10 13.85 13.56
CA GLN A 60 -16.19 14.78 13.28
C GLN A 60 -17.48 14.04 12.85
N SER A 61 -17.35 12.93 12.13
CA SER A 61 -18.49 12.13 11.67
C SER A 61 -18.09 10.67 11.47
N GLY A 62 -19.03 9.76 11.65
CA GLY A 62 -18.82 8.33 11.55
C GLY A 62 -18.54 7.67 12.89
N GLU A 63 -17.93 6.47 12.85
CA GLU A 63 -17.61 5.67 14.02
C GLU A 63 -16.29 4.92 13.85
N VAL A 64 -15.51 4.81 14.93
CA VAL A 64 -14.31 3.97 15.00
C VAL A 64 -14.52 2.94 16.11
N LYS A 65 -14.28 1.65 15.79
CA LYS A 65 -14.31 0.55 16.77
C LYS A 65 -12.95 -0.14 16.82
N ILE A 66 -12.57 -0.56 18.03
CA ILE A 66 -11.38 -1.37 18.29
C ILE A 66 -11.78 -2.58 19.12
N GLY A 67 -11.52 -3.78 18.60
CA GLY A 67 -11.95 -5.03 19.26
C GLY A 67 -13.46 -5.17 19.41
N GLY A 68 -14.26 -4.50 18.57
CA GLY A 68 -15.71 -4.43 18.63
C GLY A 68 -16.27 -3.33 19.53
N ASP A 69 -15.43 -2.66 20.33
CA ASP A 69 -15.84 -1.58 21.22
C ASP A 69 -15.76 -0.23 20.47
N VAL A 70 -16.80 0.63 20.58
CA VAL A 70 -16.78 1.99 20.03
C VAL A 70 -15.77 2.83 20.81
N VAL A 71 -14.74 3.34 20.12
CA VAL A 71 -13.72 4.22 20.72
C VAL A 71 -13.88 5.68 20.32
N ALA A 72 -14.54 5.94 19.18
CA ALA A 72 -14.94 7.28 18.76
C ALA A 72 -16.24 7.20 17.94
N GLY A 73 -17.13 8.16 18.13
CA GLY A 73 -18.42 8.25 17.44
C GLY A 73 -19.59 8.58 18.39
N GLY A 74 -20.60 9.29 17.89
CA GLY A 74 -21.72 9.74 18.70
C GLY A 74 -21.27 10.63 19.87
N ARG A 75 -21.42 10.13 21.09
CA ARG A 75 -20.98 10.82 22.33
C ARG A 75 -19.69 10.22 22.92
N VAL A 76 -19.13 9.20 22.26
CA VAL A 76 -17.93 8.51 22.74
C VAL A 76 -16.71 9.11 22.08
N ASN A 77 -15.69 9.46 22.86
CA ASN A 77 -14.36 9.81 22.38
C ASN A 77 -13.33 9.36 23.43
N ILE A 78 -12.82 8.13 23.24
CA ILE A 78 -11.81 7.57 24.14
C ILE A 78 -10.46 8.16 23.78
N PRO A 79 -9.69 8.71 24.75
CA PRO A 79 -8.38 9.27 24.47
C PRO A 79 -7.38 8.19 24.06
N THR A 80 -6.35 8.58 23.28
CA THR A 80 -5.39 7.69 22.63
C THR A 80 -4.79 6.63 23.55
N GLU A 81 -4.36 7.02 24.76
CA GLU A 81 -3.71 6.16 25.75
C GLU A 81 -4.64 5.04 26.29
N ARG A 82 -5.96 5.14 26.05
CA ARG A 82 -6.95 4.14 26.46
C ARG A 82 -7.54 3.34 25.30
N ARG A 83 -7.12 3.62 24.06
CA ARG A 83 -7.60 2.90 22.87
C ARG A 83 -6.96 1.54 22.66
N HIS A 84 -5.93 1.18 23.43
CA HIS A 84 -5.14 -0.04 23.23
C HIS A 84 -4.56 -0.17 21.81
N VAL A 85 -4.03 0.92 21.28
CA VAL A 85 -3.34 0.97 19.97
C VAL A 85 -1.85 1.09 20.16
N GLY A 86 -1.09 0.38 19.33
CA GLY A 86 0.34 0.62 19.14
C GLY A 86 0.54 1.49 17.90
N MET A 87 1.47 2.42 17.94
CA MET A 87 1.73 3.29 16.79
C MET A 87 3.23 3.41 16.51
N VAL A 88 3.58 3.31 15.22
CA VAL A 88 4.91 3.62 14.70
C VAL A 88 4.78 4.81 13.76
N PHE A 89 5.51 5.87 14.05
CA PHE A 89 5.55 7.11 13.28
C PHE A 89 6.64 7.06 12.21
N GLN A 90 6.51 7.90 11.22
CA GLN A 90 7.44 8.01 10.09
C GLN A 90 8.89 8.32 10.52
N ASP A 91 9.08 9.14 11.56
CA ASP A 91 10.37 9.50 12.14
C ASP A 91 10.78 8.61 13.32
N HIS A 92 10.11 7.44 13.48
CA HIS A 92 10.25 6.51 14.59
C HIS A 92 9.88 7.09 15.96
N ALA A 93 9.92 8.39 16.16
CA ALA A 93 9.61 9.15 17.38
C ALA A 93 10.20 8.50 18.65
N LEU A 94 11.45 8.02 18.59
CA LEU A 94 12.14 7.47 19.76
C LEU A 94 12.52 8.60 20.73
N PHE A 95 12.44 8.31 22.02
CA PHE A 95 12.89 9.23 23.05
C PHE A 95 14.43 9.25 23.07
N PRO A 96 15.10 10.35 22.64
CA PRO A 96 16.53 10.35 22.41
C PRO A 96 17.37 10.32 23.70
N HIS A 97 16.77 10.69 24.81
CA HIS A 97 17.43 10.84 26.13
C HIS A 97 17.31 9.60 27.02
N ILE A 98 16.67 8.54 26.57
CA ILE A 98 16.55 7.27 27.30
C ILE A 98 17.04 6.10 26.44
N SER A 99 17.46 5.01 27.10
CA SER A 99 18.01 3.82 26.44
C SER A 99 16.96 3.07 25.61
N VAL A 100 17.40 2.13 24.78
CA VAL A 100 16.53 1.20 24.03
C VAL A 100 15.60 0.42 24.98
N ALA A 101 16.15 -0.13 26.08
CA ALA A 101 15.32 -0.82 27.07
C ALA A 101 14.22 0.08 27.65
N GLN A 102 14.57 1.33 27.96
CA GLN A 102 13.60 2.30 28.48
C GLN A 102 12.59 2.77 27.43
N ASN A 103 13.00 2.90 26.15
CA ASN A 103 12.07 3.15 25.06
C ASN A 103 11.04 2.03 24.93
N ILE A 104 11.47 0.76 24.95
CA ILE A 104 10.56 -0.41 24.89
C ILE A 104 9.64 -0.44 26.10
N ALA A 105 10.16 -0.11 27.30
CA ALA A 105 9.41 -0.10 28.55
C ALA A 105 8.39 1.04 28.66
N PHE A 106 8.45 2.06 27.83
CA PHE A 106 7.71 3.31 28.01
C PHE A 106 6.21 3.12 28.13
N GLY A 107 5.63 2.22 27.30
CA GLY A 107 4.20 1.89 27.33
C GLY A 107 3.80 0.87 28.41
N LEU A 108 4.76 0.37 29.22
CA LEU A 108 4.51 -0.69 30.21
C LEU A 108 4.21 -0.10 31.60
N GLY A 109 3.39 0.95 31.66
CA GLY A 109 2.88 1.47 32.91
C GLY A 109 1.89 0.49 33.59
N GLY A 110 2.00 0.33 34.93
CA GLY A 110 1.03 -0.48 35.68
C GLY A 110 1.29 -1.99 35.72
N VAL A 111 2.30 -2.53 35.03
CA VAL A 111 2.71 -3.94 35.14
C VAL A 111 3.82 -4.11 36.19
N SER A 112 3.97 -5.32 36.72
CA SER A 112 5.05 -5.64 37.69
C SER A 112 6.43 -5.50 37.05
N ALA A 113 7.47 -5.30 37.87
CA ALA A 113 8.85 -5.24 37.39
C ALA A 113 9.27 -6.49 36.62
N ALA A 114 8.90 -7.68 37.11
CA ALA A 114 9.21 -8.95 36.47
C ALA A 114 8.52 -9.09 35.10
N GLU A 115 7.25 -8.71 35.02
CA GLU A 115 6.52 -8.72 33.75
C GLU A 115 7.08 -7.71 32.74
N ARG A 116 7.44 -6.52 33.22
CA ARG A 116 8.09 -5.50 32.38
C ARG A 116 9.39 -6.03 31.78
N GLU A 117 10.25 -6.64 32.59
CA GLU A 117 11.50 -7.24 32.14
C GLU A 117 11.28 -8.38 31.15
N ALA A 118 10.31 -9.25 31.42
CA ALA A 118 9.93 -10.34 30.52
C ALA A 118 9.46 -9.82 29.15
N ARG A 119 8.61 -8.78 29.11
CA ARG A 119 8.12 -8.19 27.87
C ARG A 119 9.22 -7.46 27.09
N ILE A 120 10.13 -6.74 27.77
CA ILE A 120 11.32 -6.14 27.14
C ILE A 120 12.19 -7.22 26.52
N GLY A 121 12.51 -8.28 27.29
CA GLY A 121 13.31 -9.41 26.79
C GLY A 121 12.69 -10.13 25.61
N LEU A 122 11.38 -10.36 25.64
CA LEU A 122 10.62 -10.98 24.56
C LEU A 122 10.73 -10.18 23.24
N TRP A 123 10.42 -8.88 23.29
CA TRP A 123 10.43 -8.05 22.10
C TRP A 123 11.82 -7.71 21.61
N ALA A 124 12.78 -7.53 22.53
CA ALA A 124 14.19 -7.38 22.17
C ALA A 124 14.75 -8.65 21.51
N GLY A 125 14.37 -9.83 21.99
CA GLY A 125 14.76 -11.10 21.38
C GLY A 125 14.16 -11.29 19.97
N ARG A 126 12.87 -11.05 19.79
CA ARG A 126 12.16 -11.18 18.51
C ARG A 126 12.69 -10.25 17.41
N LEU A 127 13.16 -9.07 17.81
CA LEU A 127 13.62 -8.02 16.89
C LEU A 127 15.15 -7.87 16.84
N GLY A 128 15.89 -8.82 17.44
CA GLY A 128 17.36 -8.82 17.42
C GLY A 128 18.02 -7.67 18.17
N LEU A 129 17.32 -7.08 19.16
CA LEU A 129 17.76 -5.88 19.91
C LEU A 129 18.45 -6.17 21.24
N THR A 130 18.58 -7.45 21.63
CA THR A 130 19.07 -7.83 22.98
C THR A 130 20.39 -7.18 23.34
N ARG A 131 21.35 -7.10 22.39
CA ARG A 131 22.66 -6.48 22.62
C ARG A 131 22.61 -4.95 22.64
N LEU A 132 21.54 -4.38 22.11
CA LEU A 132 21.35 -2.93 21.99
C LEU A 132 20.51 -2.31 23.13
N LEU A 133 20.02 -3.12 24.07
CA LEU A 133 19.20 -2.65 25.20
C LEU A 133 19.81 -1.50 26.00
N PRO A 134 21.15 -1.46 26.27
CA PRO A 134 21.77 -0.33 26.97
C PRO A 134 22.07 0.89 26.08
N ALA A 135 22.01 0.73 24.75
CA ALA A 135 22.33 1.80 23.81
C ALA A 135 21.25 2.90 23.78
N TYR A 136 21.60 4.06 23.22
CA TYR A 136 20.70 5.19 23.01
C TYR A 136 20.34 5.32 21.52
N PRO A 137 19.19 5.95 21.16
CA PRO A 137 18.74 6.05 19.78
C PRO A 137 19.77 6.61 18.80
N HIS A 138 20.56 7.60 19.19
CA HIS A 138 21.60 8.21 18.35
C HIS A 138 22.77 7.29 18.01
N GLN A 139 22.89 6.14 18.68
CA GLN A 139 23.92 5.11 18.46
C GLN A 139 23.46 4.01 17.51
N LEU A 140 22.18 4.07 17.05
CA LEU A 140 21.53 3.06 16.25
C LEU A 140 21.46 3.46 14.77
N SER A 141 21.59 2.49 13.89
CA SER A 141 21.20 2.65 12.47
C SER A 141 19.70 2.89 12.33
N GLY A 142 19.24 3.43 11.19
CA GLY A 142 17.83 3.68 10.94
C GLY A 142 16.97 2.40 11.05
N GLY A 143 17.46 1.26 10.57
CA GLY A 143 16.78 -0.03 10.71
C GLY A 143 16.68 -0.53 12.14
N GLU A 144 17.71 -0.30 12.96
CA GLU A 144 17.64 -0.60 14.40
C GLU A 144 16.68 0.33 15.14
N GLN A 145 16.64 1.61 14.78
CA GLN A 145 15.66 2.56 15.32
C GLN A 145 14.23 2.13 15.00
N GLN A 146 13.99 1.69 13.77
CA GLN A 146 12.69 1.15 13.33
C GLN A 146 12.28 -0.07 14.17
N ARG A 147 13.19 -1.03 14.38
CA ARG A 147 12.92 -2.19 15.23
C ARG A 147 12.64 -1.81 16.68
N VAL A 148 13.33 -0.81 17.22
CA VAL A 148 13.06 -0.30 18.57
C VAL A 148 11.67 0.36 18.65
N ALA A 149 11.29 1.15 17.64
CA ALA A 149 9.96 1.77 17.57
C ALA A 149 8.85 0.70 17.50
N LEU A 150 9.06 -0.36 16.71
CA LEU A 150 8.15 -1.50 16.63
C LEU A 150 8.07 -2.24 17.98
N ALA A 151 9.22 -2.53 18.63
CA ALA A 151 9.25 -3.17 19.95
C ALA A 151 8.48 -2.35 20.99
N ARG A 152 8.68 -1.03 21.03
CA ARG A 152 7.97 -0.11 21.92
C ARG A 152 6.47 -0.13 21.72
N ALA A 153 6.03 -0.15 20.45
CA ALA A 153 4.61 -0.17 20.11
C ALA A 153 3.95 -1.51 20.44
N MET A 154 4.69 -2.63 20.31
CA MET A 154 4.20 -3.99 20.54
C MET A 154 4.25 -4.45 21.99
N ALA A 155 5.17 -3.90 22.81
CA ALA A 155 5.38 -4.34 24.19
C ALA A 155 4.12 -4.23 25.07
N PRO A 156 3.23 -3.23 24.91
CA PRO A 156 1.95 -3.17 25.63
C PRO A 156 0.89 -4.17 25.15
N GLU A 157 1.16 -5.02 24.16
CA GLU A 157 0.22 -5.96 23.54
C GLU A 157 -1.05 -5.26 23.01
N PRO A 158 -0.88 -4.33 22.04
CA PRO A 158 -2.00 -3.57 21.52
C PRO A 158 -2.99 -4.47 20.75
N ARG A 159 -4.28 -4.10 20.74
CA ARG A 159 -5.30 -4.74 19.91
C ARG A 159 -5.15 -4.39 18.43
N VAL A 160 -4.63 -3.19 18.14
CA VAL A 160 -4.43 -2.68 16.78
C VAL A 160 -3.05 -2.02 16.67
N MET A 161 -2.36 -2.29 15.58
CA MET A 161 -1.14 -1.59 15.19
C MET A 161 -1.41 -0.60 14.07
N LEU A 162 -0.87 0.59 14.21
CA LEU A 162 -0.98 1.69 13.26
C LEU A 162 0.44 2.09 12.83
N LEU A 163 0.73 1.96 11.52
CA LEU A 163 2.05 2.23 10.97
C LEU A 163 1.92 3.40 9.97
N ASP A 164 2.51 4.55 10.26
CA ASP A 164 2.47 5.75 9.39
C ASP A 164 3.80 5.89 8.63
N GLU A 165 3.84 5.44 7.36
CA GLU A 165 5.01 5.46 6.47
C GLU A 165 6.30 4.93 7.12
N PRO A 166 6.28 3.75 7.75
CA PRO A 166 7.31 3.32 8.69
C PRO A 166 8.68 3.10 8.06
N PHE A 167 8.78 2.95 6.73
CA PHE A 167 10.05 2.62 6.05
C PHE A 167 10.56 3.73 5.13
N SER A 168 9.93 4.91 5.16
CA SER A 168 10.27 6.03 4.28
C SER A 168 11.68 6.58 4.51
N SER A 169 12.20 6.48 5.75
CA SER A 169 13.54 6.95 6.15
C SER A 169 14.67 5.93 5.92
N LEU A 170 14.34 4.69 5.49
CA LEU A 170 15.32 3.63 5.33
C LEU A 170 15.95 3.63 3.93
N ASP A 171 17.22 3.25 3.86
CA ASP A 171 17.88 2.99 2.59
C ASP A 171 17.27 1.76 1.88
N SER A 172 17.38 1.72 0.53
CA SER A 172 16.72 0.71 -0.28
C SER A 172 17.19 -0.72 -0.04
N ARG A 173 18.45 -0.94 0.39
CA ARG A 173 19.00 -2.28 0.58
C ARG A 173 18.51 -2.95 1.86
N LEU A 174 18.37 -2.16 2.94
CA LEU A 174 17.87 -2.65 4.22
C LEU A 174 16.34 -2.73 4.27
N ARG A 175 15.66 -1.93 3.45
CA ARG A 175 14.21 -1.76 3.50
C ARG A 175 13.46 -3.07 3.34
N ASP A 176 13.85 -3.90 2.38
CA ASP A 176 13.16 -5.16 2.09
C ASP A 176 13.26 -6.17 3.23
N GLN A 177 14.45 -6.31 3.82
CA GLN A 177 14.64 -7.19 4.95
C GLN A 177 13.81 -6.74 6.16
N ILE A 178 13.82 -5.44 6.49
CA ILE A 178 13.08 -4.91 7.64
C ILE A 178 11.57 -5.00 7.41
N ARG A 179 11.09 -4.85 6.17
CA ARG A 179 9.68 -5.07 5.81
C ARG A 179 9.25 -6.51 6.12
N ASP A 180 10.02 -7.50 5.66
CA ASP A 180 9.71 -8.92 5.89
C ASP A 180 9.74 -9.26 7.39
N GLU A 181 10.78 -8.84 8.12
CA GLU A 181 10.87 -9.02 9.58
C GLU A 181 9.67 -8.37 10.31
N THR A 182 9.22 -7.20 9.84
CA THR A 182 8.04 -6.51 10.40
C THR A 182 6.77 -7.30 10.17
N VAL A 183 6.55 -7.82 8.96
CA VAL A 183 5.40 -8.67 8.63
C VAL A 183 5.36 -9.90 9.52
N ASP A 184 6.49 -10.61 9.66
CA ASP A 184 6.60 -11.81 10.49
C ASP A 184 6.23 -11.53 11.94
N VAL A 185 6.72 -10.41 12.49
CA VAL A 185 6.44 -10.00 13.88
C VAL A 185 4.96 -9.67 14.06
N LEU A 186 4.34 -8.92 13.14
CA LEU A 186 2.92 -8.55 13.19
C LEU A 186 2.02 -9.79 13.06
N LYS A 187 2.34 -10.70 12.14
CA LYS A 187 1.62 -11.96 11.94
C LYS A 187 1.74 -12.87 13.15
N LEU A 188 2.93 -13.01 13.73
CA LEU A 188 3.14 -13.79 14.94
C LEU A 188 2.35 -13.27 16.16
N ALA A 189 2.20 -11.93 16.23
CA ALA A 189 1.42 -11.29 17.30
C ALA A 189 -0.09 -11.42 17.10
N GLY A 190 -0.55 -11.70 15.87
CA GLY A 190 -1.98 -11.78 15.55
C GLY A 190 -2.73 -10.45 15.70
N THR A 191 -2.01 -9.32 15.64
CA THR A 191 -2.57 -7.98 15.84
C THR A 191 -3.14 -7.44 14.54
N ALA A 192 -4.35 -6.87 14.56
CA ALA A 192 -4.89 -6.14 13.42
C ALA A 192 -4.00 -4.93 13.10
N THR A 193 -3.59 -4.77 11.83
CA THR A 193 -2.61 -3.73 11.46
C THR A 193 -3.13 -2.87 10.33
N LEU A 194 -3.09 -1.55 10.51
CA LEU A 194 -3.28 -0.56 9.44
C LEU A 194 -1.92 0.02 9.08
N LEU A 195 -1.47 -0.27 7.86
CA LEU A 195 -0.22 0.25 7.28
C LEU A 195 -0.56 1.39 6.32
N VAL A 196 -0.09 2.60 6.60
CA VAL A 196 -0.18 3.75 5.70
C VAL A 196 1.12 3.87 4.91
N THR A 197 1.02 3.93 3.59
CA THR A 197 2.16 4.15 2.70
C THR A 197 1.74 4.86 1.41
N HIS A 198 2.70 5.44 0.73
CA HIS A 198 2.55 5.95 -0.64
C HIS A 198 3.30 5.07 -1.66
N ASP A 199 3.98 4.02 -1.21
CA ASP A 199 4.75 3.09 -2.04
C ASP A 199 3.91 1.85 -2.40
N PRO A 200 3.52 1.67 -3.69
CA PRO A 200 2.75 0.49 -4.11
C PRO A 200 3.46 -0.84 -3.85
N GLU A 201 4.80 -0.89 -3.99
CA GLU A 201 5.57 -2.11 -3.78
C GLU A 201 5.53 -2.52 -2.30
N GLU A 202 5.66 -1.55 -1.39
CA GLU A 202 5.52 -1.77 0.05
C GLU A 202 4.13 -2.32 0.40
N ALA A 203 3.07 -1.67 -0.11
CA ALA A 203 1.70 -2.14 0.13
C ALA A 203 1.47 -3.55 -0.41
N MET A 204 1.95 -3.85 -1.63
CA MET A 204 1.80 -5.18 -2.25
C MET A 204 2.56 -6.28 -1.51
N ARG A 205 3.73 -5.95 -0.94
CA ARG A 205 4.57 -6.94 -0.24
C ARG A 205 4.07 -7.26 1.16
N MET A 206 3.54 -6.26 1.86
CA MET A 206 3.26 -6.37 3.30
C MET A 206 1.80 -6.63 3.64
N SER A 207 0.86 -6.33 2.73
CA SER A 207 -0.55 -6.31 3.07
C SER A 207 -1.29 -7.55 2.59
N ASP A 208 -2.25 -8.03 3.38
CA ASP A 208 -3.23 -9.04 2.95
C ASP A 208 -4.28 -8.43 2.02
N ARG A 209 -4.67 -7.18 2.30
CA ARG A 209 -5.54 -6.36 1.45
C ARG A 209 -5.00 -4.95 1.36
N ILE A 210 -5.30 -4.28 0.25
CA ILE A 210 -4.91 -2.89 0.00
C ILE A 210 -6.18 -2.07 -0.22
N ALA A 211 -6.32 -0.98 0.55
CA ALA A 211 -7.31 0.06 0.35
C ALA A 211 -6.64 1.23 -0.39
N ILE A 212 -7.05 1.48 -1.63
CA ILE A 212 -6.52 2.58 -2.44
C ILE A 212 -7.38 3.82 -2.21
N MET A 213 -6.73 4.91 -1.78
CA MET A 213 -7.39 6.15 -1.40
C MET A 213 -7.06 7.30 -2.35
N GLN A 214 -8.07 8.03 -2.80
CA GLN A 214 -7.95 9.26 -3.59
C GLN A 214 -8.89 10.34 -3.05
N ALA A 215 -8.41 11.56 -2.92
CA ALA A 215 -9.22 12.73 -2.55
C ALA A 215 -10.16 12.49 -1.35
N GLY A 216 -9.68 11.83 -0.32
CA GLY A 216 -10.42 11.54 0.91
C GLY A 216 -11.30 10.29 0.87
N ARG A 217 -11.42 9.59 -0.26
CA ARG A 217 -12.29 8.44 -0.46
C ARG A 217 -11.53 7.18 -0.79
N ILE A 218 -12.12 6.03 -0.47
CA ILE A 218 -11.60 4.73 -0.92
C ILE A 218 -12.12 4.44 -2.33
N GLU A 219 -11.21 4.22 -3.26
CA GLU A 219 -11.49 3.84 -4.66
C GLU A 219 -11.70 2.33 -4.82
N GLN A 220 -10.86 1.53 -4.12
CA GLN A 220 -10.91 0.07 -4.18
C GLN A 220 -10.28 -0.53 -2.93
N ILE A 221 -10.85 -1.64 -2.45
CA ILE A 221 -10.24 -2.50 -1.42
C ILE A 221 -10.25 -3.93 -1.92
N ASP A 222 -9.08 -4.54 -2.05
CA ASP A 222 -8.94 -5.94 -2.45
C ASP A 222 -7.58 -6.51 -2.07
N THR A 223 -7.31 -7.78 -2.41
CA THR A 223 -5.97 -8.37 -2.29
C THR A 223 -4.98 -7.69 -3.23
N PRO A 224 -3.67 -7.70 -2.93
CA PRO A 224 -2.64 -7.12 -3.81
C PRO A 224 -2.75 -7.62 -5.26
N ALA A 225 -2.97 -8.92 -5.46
CA ALA A 225 -3.13 -9.51 -6.77
C ALA A 225 -4.35 -8.96 -7.53
N GLN A 226 -5.49 -8.79 -6.83
CA GLN A 226 -6.73 -8.30 -7.45
C GLN A 226 -6.68 -6.81 -7.79
N VAL A 227 -6.15 -5.94 -6.92
CA VAL A 227 -6.03 -4.51 -7.24
C VAL A 227 -5.11 -4.29 -8.45
N TYR A 228 -4.10 -5.16 -8.62
CA TYR A 228 -3.19 -5.09 -9.77
C TYR A 228 -3.82 -5.64 -11.05
N ALA A 229 -4.51 -6.79 -10.99
CA ALA A 229 -5.08 -7.48 -12.14
C ALA A 229 -6.43 -6.91 -12.60
N ALA A 230 -7.22 -6.32 -11.68
CA ALA A 230 -8.54 -5.79 -11.95
C ALA A 230 -8.76 -4.43 -11.29
N PRO A 231 -8.03 -3.37 -11.71
CA PRO A 231 -8.20 -2.04 -11.18
C PRO A 231 -9.62 -1.51 -11.45
N ALA A 232 -10.27 -0.97 -10.41
CA ALA A 232 -11.65 -0.50 -10.49
C ALA A 232 -11.79 0.79 -11.31
N THR A 233 -10.76 1.63 -11.33
CA THR A 233 -10.75 2.93 -11.99
C THR A 233 -9.44 3.18 -12.76
N PRO A 234 -9.43 4.10 -13.75
CA PRO A 234 -8.18 4.53 -14.39
C PRO A 234 -7.14 5.04 -13.41
N PHE A 235 -7.60 5.70 -12.33
CA PHE A 235 -6.71 6.16 -11.27
C PHE A 235 -5.98 5.00 -10.60
N VAL A 236 -6.69 3.95 -10.20
CA VAL A 236 -6.09 2.76 -9.57
C VAL A 236 -5.06 2.11 -10.49
N ALA A 237 -5.39 1.97 -11.80
CA ALA A 237 -4.46 1.41 -12.78
C ALA A 237 -3.15 2.21 -12.87
N ARG A 238 -3.24 3.54 -12.98
CA ARG A 238 -2.07 4.47 -13.07
C ARG A 238 -1.26 4.50 -11.78
N PHE A 239 -1.93 4.46 -10.65
CA PHE A 239 -1.28 4.64 -9.36
C PHE A 239 -0.40 3.43 -8.98
N LEU A 240 -0.82 2.23 -9.37
CA LEU A 240 -0.10 1.00 -9.02
C LEU A 240 1.14 0.74 -9.90
N SER A 241 1.13 1.17 -11.15
CA SER A 241 2.28 1.04 -12.05
C SER A 241 2.14 1.90 -13.30
N GLU A 242 3.23 2.03 -14.05
CA GLU A 242 3.21 2.62 -15.39
C GLU A 242 2.15 1.96 -16.27
N THR A 243 1.40 2.76 -17.04
CA THR A 243 0.37 2.29 -17.97
C THR A 243 0.48 3.00 -19.31
N ASN A 244 0.22 2.27 -20.39
CA ASN A 244 -0.05 2.83 -21.70
C ASN A 244 -1.54 3.13 -21.81
N GLU A 245 -1.91 4.18 -22.55
CA GLU A 245 -3.29 4.62 -22.72
C GLU A 245 -3.61 4.82 -24.19
N LEU A 246 -4.77 4.33 -24.60
CA LEU A 246 -5.26 4.44 -25.97
C LEU A 246 -6.75 4.77 -25.97
N PRO A 247 -7.18 5.93 -26.47
CA PRO A 247 -8.59 6.20 -26.74
C PRO A 247 -9.13 5.24 -27.79
N VAL A 248 -10.25 4.56 -27.48
CA VAL A 248 -10.88 3.57 -28.35
C VAL A 248 -12.40 3.77 -28.38
N LYS A 249 -13.09 3.06 -29.27
CA LYS A 249 -14.56 3.00 -29.30
C LYS A 249 -15.02 1.56 -29.17
N VAL A 250 -16.13 1.36 -28.47
CA VAL A 250 -16.77 0.06 -28.34
C VAL A 250 -17.58 -0.24 -29.59
N ALA A 251 -17.42 -1.43 -30.16
CA ALA A 251 -18.20 -1.93 -31.30
C ALA A 251 -18.40 -3.45 -31.19
N GLY A 252 -19.65 -3.90 -31.20
CA GLY A 252 -20.00 -5.31 -31.10
C GLY A 252 -19.45 -5.97 -29.81
N GLY A 253 -19.55 -5.28 -28.66
CA GLY A 253 -19.08 -5.77 -27.37
C GLY A 253 -17.54 -5.88 -27.23
N ALA A 254 -16.78 -5.21 -28.11
CA ALA A 254 -15.32 -5.21 -28.11
C ALA A 254 -14.76 -3.82 -28.47
N VAL A 255 -13.47 -3.64 -28.31
CA VAL A 255 -12.72 -2.46 -28.76
C VAL A 255 -11.70 -2.89 -29.81
N ASP A 256 -11.68 -2.19 -30.95
CA ASP A 256 -10.70 -2.38 -32.00
C ASP A 256 -9.47 -1.51 -31.69
N THR A 257 -8.30 -2.15 -31.69
CA THR A 257 -7.03 -1.48 -31.44
C THR A 257 -6.05 -1.78 -32.56
N PRO A 258 -4.99 -0.98 -32.73
CA PRO A 258 -3.92 -1.32 -33.68
C PRO A 258 -3.27 -2.69 -33.43
N PHE A 259 -3.47 -3.27 -32.24
CA PHE A 259 -2.84 -4.51 -31.78
C PHE A 259 -3.79 -5.71 -31.79
N GLY A 260 -4.99 -5.55 -32.31
CA GLY A 260 -6.05 -6.56 -32.31
C GLY A 260 -7.31 -6.13 -31.57
N ARG A 261 -8.27 -7.04 -31.54
CA ARG A 261 -9.57 -6.82 -30.91
C ARG A 261 -9.57 -7.34 -29.47
N LEU A 262 -10.03 -6.52 -28.53
CA LEU A 262 -10.14 -6.86 -27.11
C LEU A 262 -11.60 -6.79 -26.66
N PRO A 263 -12.06 -7.67 -25.74
CA PRO A 263 -13.41 -7.60 -25.20
C PRO A 263 -13.62 -6.30 -24.43
N ALA A 264 -14.76 -5.65 -24.63
CA ALA A 264 -15.21 -4.53 -23.81
C ALA A 264 -16.02 -5.03 -22.60
N PRO A 265 -16.04 -4.30 -21.46
CA PRO A 265 -16.91 -4.59 -20.35
C PRO A 265 -18.39 -4.66 -20.80
N ALA A 266 -19.13 -5.67 -20.37
CA ALA A 266 -20.51 -5.93 -20.80
C ALA A 266 -21.50 -4.76 -20.58
N ARG A 267 -21.13 -3.79 -19.72
CA ARG A 267 -21.97 -2.60 -19.42
C ARG A 267 -21.72 -1.42 -20.36
N MET A 268 -20.80 -1.55 -21.31
CA MET A 268 -20.47 -0.45 -22.22
C MET A 268 -21.23 -0.64 -23.54
N PRO A 269 -22.14 0.32 -23.89
CA PRO A 269 -22.92 0.23 -25.13
C PRO A 269 -22.02 0.48 -26.35
N ASP A 270 -22.42 -0.10 -27.47
CA ASP A 270 -21.77 0.13 -28.76
C ASP A 270 -21.78 1.63 -29.14
N GLY A 271 -20.69 2.08 -29.73
CA GLY A 271 -20.48 3.47 -30.09
C GLY A 271 -19.93 4.34 -28.95
N SER A 272 -19.90 3.83 -27.69
CA SER A 272 -19.36 4.61 -26.58
C SER A 272 -17.84 4.80 -26.70
N ALA A 273 -17.38 5.99 -26.30
CA ALA A 273 -15.95 6.27 -26.15
C ALA A 273 -15.41 5.53 -24.92
N ALA A 274 -14.25 4.94 -25.08
CA ALA A 274 -13.57 4.20 -24.03
C ALA A 274 -12.08 4.52 -23.98
N LEU A 275 -11.47 4.25 -22.84
CA LEU A 275 -10.04 4.31 -22.62
C LEU A 275 -9.53 2.89 -22.43
N LEU A 276 -8.74 2.39 -23.38
CA LEU A 276 -7.94 1.19 -23.17
C LEU A 276 -6.69 1.59 -22.43
N MET A 277 -6.45 0.98 -21.27
CA MET A 277 -5.21 1.06 -20.53
C MET A 277 -4.57 -0.32 -20.52
N PHE A 278 -3.26 -0.36 -20.68
CA PHE A 278 -2.52 -1.61 -20.60
C PHE A 278 -1.13 -1.39 -20.01
N ARG A 279 -0.66 -2.39 -19.29
CA ARG A 279 0.64 -2.33 -18.65
C ARG A 279 1.77 -2.52 -19.68
N PRO A 280 3.00 -2.03 -19.44
CA PRO A 280 4.13 -2.26 -20.34
C PRO A 280 4.39 -3.76 -20.63
N GLU A 281 4.07 -4.65 -19.71
CA GLU A 281 4.17 -6.10 -19.83
C GLU A 281 3.13 -6.73 -20.77
N ALA A 282 2.08 -5.99 -21.10
CA ALA A 282 1.08 -6.44 -22.07
C ALA A 282 1.65 -6.55 -23.49
N LEU A 283 2.65 -5.74 -23.80
CA LEU A 283 3.34 -5.79 -25.10
C LEU A 283 4.32 -6.98 -25.09
N GLN A 284 3.92 -8.07 -25.74
CA GLN A 284 4.72 -9.29 -25.89
C GLN A 284 5.29 -9.38 -27.29
N GLU A 285 6.62 -9.54 -27.38
CA GLU A 285 7.32 -9.72 -28.64
C GLU A 285 6.83 -11.01 -29.34
N ARG A 286 6.47 -10.91 -30.62
CA ARG A 286 5.95 -12.00 -31.45
C ARG A 286 6.61 -11.99 -32.82
N ALA A 287 6.50 -13.12 -33.54
CA ALA A 287 6.91 -13.16 -34.93
C ALA A 287 5.97 -12.33 -35.82
N ALA A 288 6.51 -11.73 -36.86
CA ALA A 288 5.71 -11.00 -37.85
C ALA A 288 4.59 -11.88 -38.44
N GLY A 289 3.40 -11.34 -38.58
CA GLY A 289 2.25 -12.04 -39.18
C GLY A 289 1.39 -12.89 -38.23
N GLN A 290 1.76 -13.01 -36.94
CA GLN A 290 0.97 -13.77 -35.94
C GLN A 290 0.06 -12.87 -35.09
N GLY A 291 -0.74 -12.00 -35.72
CA GLY A 291 -1.58 -11.03 -34.99
C GLY A 291 -0.72 -10.01 -34.24
N ALA A 292 0.46 -9.72 -34.74
CA ALA A 292 1.40 -8.78 -34.16
C ALA A 292 1.48 -7.51 -35.02
N THR A 293 1.58 -6.38 -34.35
CA THR A 293 1.77 -5.05 -34.95
C THR A 293 3.24 -4.67 -34.93
N ALA A 294 3.72 -4.03 -36.00
CA ALA A 294 5.08 -3.50 -36.11
C ALA A 294 5.21 -2.22 -35.29
N PHE A 295 6.26 -2.14 -34.47
CA PHE A 295 6.64 -0.96 -33.69
C PHE A 295 8.06 -0.56 -34.02
N THR A 296 8.29 0.73 -34.09
CA THR A 296 9.62 1.29 -34.18
C THR A 296 10.17 1.55 -32.78
N VAL A 297 11.35 1.06 -32.49
CA VAL A 297 12.04 1.32 -31.22
C VAL A 297 12.60 2.75 -31.24
N GLU A 298 12.11 3.58 -30.32
CA GLU A 298 12.61 4.94 -30.12
C GLU A 298 13.83 4.92 -29.16
N ARG A 299 13.68 4.17 -28.06
CA ARG A 299 14.71 4.06 -27.02
C ARG A 299 14.66 2.69 -26.34
N ALA A 300 15.83 2.15 -25.97
CA ALA A 300 15.96 0.93 -25.21
C ALA A 300 16.86 1.13 -23.98
N MET A 301 16.48 0.59 -22.83
CA MET A 301 17.21 0.70 -21.56
C MET A 301 17.28 -0.67 -20.87
N ALA A 302 18.47 -1.07 -20.42
CA ALA A 302 18.64 -2.23 -19.55
C ALA A 302 18.48 -1.80 -18.09
N LEU A 303 17.54 -2.41 -17.38
CA LEU A 303 17.22 -2.13 -15.98
C LEU A 303 17.43 -3.39 -15.10
N GLY A 304 18.52 -4.10 -15.34
CA GLY A 304 18.89 -5.31 -14.60
C GLY A 304 18.05 -6.51 -15.01
N ALA A 305 17.00 -6.80 -14.26
CA ALA A 305 16.13 -7.96 -14.47
C ALA A 305 15.26 -7.87 -15.74
N TYR A 306 15.11 -6.69 -16.32
CA TYR A 306 14.28 -6.45 -17.51
C TYR A 306 14.88 -5.33 -18.37
N ARG A 307 14.42 -5.26 -19.61
CA ARG A 307 14.65 -4.13 -20.53
C ARG A 307 13.35 -3.34 -20.70
N ARG A 308 13.43 -2.02 -20.61
CA ARG A 308 12.33 -1.09 -20.90
C ARG A 308 12.56 -0.48 -22.27
N LEU A 309 11.57 -0.60 -23.14
CA LEU A 309 11.58 -0.02 -24.47
C LEU A 309 10.54 1.10 -24.53
N GLU A 310 10.89 2.18 -25.20
CA GLU A 310 9.95 3.18 -25.71
C GLU A 310 9.78 2.88 -27.21
N VAL A 311 8.56 2.55 -27.60
CA VAL A 311 8.23 2.13 -28.96
C VAL A 311 7.10 2.97 -29.51
N SER A 312 7.06 3.12 -30.84
CA SER A 312 6.00 3.87 -31.52
C SER A 312 5.30 3.00 -32.57
N ALA A 313 3.97 3.12 -32.63
CA ALA A 313 3.14 2.53 -33.66
C ALA A 313 1.90 3.40 -33.89
N ALA A 314 1.39 3.49 -35.11
CA ALA A 314 0.22 4.28 -35.48
C ALA A 314 0.28 5.76 -35.00
N GLY A 315 1.48 6.33 -34.97
CA GLY A 315 1.68 7.74 -34.53
C GLY A 315 1.64 7.95 -33.00
N GLN A 316 1.59 6.88 -32.20
CA GLN A 316 1.56 6.94 -30.74
C GLN A 316 2.78 6.23 -30.15
N ARG A 317 3.15 6.66 -28.93
CA ARG A 317 4.26 6.11 -28.18
C ARG A 317 3.75 5.24 -27.04
N PHE A 318 4.45 4.13 -26.80
CA PHE A 318 4.13 3.15 -25.77
C PHE A 318 5.40 2.71 -25.05
N ALA A 319 5.25 2.35 -23.79
CA ALA A 319 6.28 1.65 -23.02
C ALA A 319 6.07 0.15 -23.12
N ALA A 320 7.14 -0.61 -23.38
CA ALA A 320 7.15 -2.06 -23.26
C ALA A 320 8.18 -2.50 -22.22
N ARG A 321 7.85 -3.53 -21.45
CA ARG A 321 8.75 -4.16 -20.48
C ARG A 321 8.94 -5.61 -20.87
N LEU A 322 10.18 -5.98 -21.19
CA LEU A 322 10.55 -7.31 -21.67
C LEU A 322 11.58 -7.93 -20.74
N PRO A 323 11.71 -9.26 -20.68
CA PRO A 323 12.79 -9.93 -19.95
C PRO A 323 14.17 -9.37 -20.34
N ALA A 324 15.16 -9.53 -19.47
CA ALA A 324 16.54 -9.15 -19.75
C ALA A 324 17.03 -9.79 -21.06
N GLY A 325 17.79 -9.04 -21.85
CA GLY A 325 18.27 -9.49 -23.15
C GLY A 325 19.00 -8.37 -23.90
N PRO A 326 19.41 -8.62 -25.16
CA PRO A 326 20.09 -7.62 -25.97
C PRO A 326 19.16 -6.41 -26.22
N LEU A 327 19.75 -5.22 -26.20
CA LEU A 327 19.02 -3.99 -26.48
C LEU A 327 18.93 -3.79 -28.01
N PRO A 328 17.72 -3.64 -28.57
CA PRO A 328 17.55 -3.28 -29.96
C PRO A 328 18.07 -1.85 -30.19
N PRO A 329 18.67 -1.55 -31.35
CA PRO A 329 19.05 -0.18 -31.69
C PRO A 329 17.81 0.69 -31.92
N SER A 330 17.96 2.01 -31.71
CA SER A 330 16.92 2.96 -32.12
C SER A 330 16.63 2.84 -33.62
N GLY A 331 15.37 2.90 -34.01
CA GLY A 331 14.90 2.67 -35.37
C GLY A 331 14.67 1.19 -35.73
N ALA A 332 15.05 0.24 -34.89
CA ALA A 332 14.72 -1.17 -35.11
C ALA A 332 13.20 -1.39 -35.12
N VAL A 333 12.73 -2.30 -35.95
CA VAL A 333 11.33 -2.70 -35.99
C VAL A 333 11.17 -4.01 -35.22
N LEU A 334 10.34 -3.98 -34.20
CA LEU A 334 9.92 -5.15 -33.43
C LEU A 334 8.41 -5.35 -33.61
N HIS A 335 7.96 -6.59 -33.46
CA HIS A 335 6.56 -6.92 -33.58
C HIS A 335 5.99 -7.32 -32.22
N PHE A 336 4.88 -6.69 -31.81
CA PHE A 336 4.23 -6.95 -30.53
C PHE A 336 2.77 -7.31 -30.72
N GLY A 337 2.31 -8.27 -29.91
CA GLY A 337 0.89 -8.50 -29.62
C GLY A 337 0.56 -8.07 -28.20
N LEU A 338 -0.71 -7.80 -27.92
CA LEU A 338 -1.19 -7.54 -26.57
C LEU A 338 -1.51 -8.85 -25.84
N ASN A 339 -1.10 -8.92 -24.57
CA ASN A 339 -1.63 -9.89 -23.63
C ASN A 339 -2.86 -9.27 -22.94
N PRO A 340 -4.07 -9.84 -23.12
CA PRO A 340 -5.30 -9.29 -22.57
C PRO A 340 -5.33 -9.26 -21.04
N ASP A 341 -4.59 -10.13 -20.36
CA ASP A 341 -4.54 -10.20 -18.88
C ASP A 341 -4.00 -8.91 -18.23
N PHE A 342 -3.28 -8.09 -19.00
CA PHE A 342 -2.74 -6.81 -18.56
C PHE A 342 -3.42 -5.61 -19.22
N CYS A 343 -4.63 -5.81 -19.76
CA CYS A 343 -5.40 -4.79 -20.47
C CYS A 343 -6.70 -4.47 -19.72
N PHE A 344 -7.04 -3.20 -19.61
CA PHE A 344 -8.22 -2.71 -18.92
C PHE A 344 -8.96 -1.73 -19.82
N VAL A 345 -10.28 -1.86 -19.91
CA VAL A 345 -11.12 -0.95 -20.70
C VAL A 345 -12.04 -0.19 -19.75
N PHE A 346 -11.92 1.12 -19.73
CA PHE A 346 -12.72 2.01 -18.90
C PHE A 346 -13.60 2.91 -19.78
N PRO A 347 -14.76 3.40 -19.28
CA PRO A 347 -15.46 4.50 -19.91
C PRO A 347 -14.53 5.70 -20.07
N ALA A 348 -14.61 6.39 -21.22
CA ALA A 348 -13.95 7.70 -21.33
C ALA A 348 -14.62 8.68 -20.36
N ALA A 349 -13.81 9.52 -19.69
CA ALA A 349 -14.27 10.52 -18.73
C ALA A 349 -15.05 11.64 -19.43
#